data_5c0f97351573ff4432ef3d6589efe999
#
_entry.id   5c0f97351573ff4432ef3d6589efe999
#
_cell.length_a   1.000
_cell.length_b   1.000
_cell.length_c   1.000
_cell.angle_alpha   90.00
_cell.angle_beta   90.00
_cell.angle_gamma   90.00
#
_symmetry.space_group_name_H-M   'P 1'
#
loop_
_entity.id
_entity.type
_entity.pdbx_description
1 polymer ?
#
loop_
_entity_poly.entity_id
_entity_poly.type
_entity_poly.pdbx_seq_one_letter_code
_entity_poly.pdbx_strand_id
1 'polypeptide(L)'
;MMLRLHYASDANDFRKEEGSDILALAQALSTQTLALLGPEELQPVLIRFKNQINENSGRFARIGAVPEMNHNEIVAWGGIGADGDPAREEQAVLFITWDGISPQVRKRVDWMIEHTPTDFAWKVH
;
A
#
# COMPACT_ATOMS: atom_id res chain seq x y z
N MET A 1 -19.47 -11.23 14.60
CA MET A 1 -19.01 -10.15 13.69
C MET A 1 -18.80 -8.83 14.42
N MET A 2 -19.74 -8.36 15.23
CA MET A 2 -19.61 -7.11 15.99
C MET A 2 -18.42 -7.09 16.97
N LEU A 3 -18.17 -8.17 17.71
CA LEU A 3 -17.05 -8.27 18.64
C LEU A 3 -15.67 -8.13 17.95
N ARG A 4 -15.53 -8.67 16.74
CA ARG A 4 -14.29 -8.52 15.96
C ARG A 4 -14.06 -7.10 15.46
N LEU A 5 -15.12 -6.40 15.10
CA LEU A 5 -15.05 -4.99 14.69
C LEU A 5 -14.68 -4.08 15.85
N HIS A 6 -15.24 -4.32 17.05
CA HIS A 6 -14.86 -3.59 18.26
C HIS A 6 -13.41 -3.83 18.65
N TYR A 7 -12.94 -5.09 18.61
CA TYR A 7 -11.55 -5.42 18.90
C TYR A 7 -10.59 -4.75 17.93
N ALA A 8 -10.88 -4.79 16.62
CA ALA A 8 -10.06 -4.12 15.61
C ALA A 8 -10.07 -2.60 15.78
N SER A 9 -11.20 -2.00 16.10
CA SER A 9 -11.31 -0.58 16.37
C SER A 9 -10.51 -0.15 17.60
N ASP A 10 -10.57 -0.93 18.67
CA ASP A 10 -9.82 -0.64 19.89
C ASP A 10 -8.31 -0.81 19.69
N ALA A 11 -7.88 -1.87 19.00
CA ALA A 11 -6.48 -2.14 18.72
C ALA A 11 -5.83 -1.09 17.80
N ASN A 12 -6.63 -0.41 16.97
CA ASN A 12 -6.16 0.62 16.04
C ASN A 12 -6.54 2.05 16.46
N ASP A 13 -7.02 2.24 17.69
CA ASP A 13 -7.29 3.58 18.22
C ASP A 13 -5.99 4.29 18.56
N PHE A 14 -5.59 5.25 17.70
CA PHE A 14 -4.33 5.99 17.84
C PHE A 14 -4.25 6.85 19.13
N ARG A 15 -5.35 6.99 19.85
CA ARG A 15 -5.38 7.65 21.18
C ARG A 15 -4.87 6.73 22.28
N LYS A 16 -4.75 5.44 22.00
CA LYS A 16 -4.22 4.42 22.91
C LYS A 16 -2.79 4.04 22.45
N GLU A 17 -1.99 3.53 23.37
CA GLU A 17 -0.64 3.06 23.05
C GLU A 17 -0.62 1.97 21.97
N GLU A 18 -1.59 1.07 22.00
CA GLU A 18 -1.76 -0.01 21.02
C GLU A 18 -2.03 0.48 19.59
N GLY A 19 -2.59 1.70 19.43
CA GLY A 19 -2.84 2.31 18.12
C GLY A 19 -1.76 3.27 17.65
N SER A 20 -0.65 3.41 18.38
CA SER A 20 0.43 4.34 18.06
C SER A 20 1.13 4.04 16.73
N ASP A 21 1.18 2.78 16.32
CA ASP A 21 1.77 2.35 15.05
C ASP A 21 0.97 2.88 13.84
N ILE A 22 -0.35 2.94 13.96
CA ILE A 22 -1.23 3.51 12.93
C ILE A 22 -0.97 5.01 12.78
N LEU A 23 -0.81 5.73 13.88
CA LEU A 23 -0.47 7.15 13.86
C LEU A 23 0.91 7.38 13.23
N ALA A 24 1.91 6.60 13.62
CA ALA A 24 3.26 6.67 13.08
C ALA A 24 3.27 6.41 11.55
N LEU A 25 2.53 5.40 11.10
CA LEU A 25 2.35 5.10 9.68
C LEU A 25 1.66 6.27 8.96
N ALA A 26 0.58 6.81 9.50
CA ALA A 26 -0.13 7.94 8.91
C ALA A 26 0.78 9.18 8.78
N GLN A 27 1.60 9.45 9.78
CA GLN A 27 2.58 10.55 9.76
C GLN A 27 3.64 10.33 8.67
N ALA A 28 4.18 9.11 8.57
CA ALA A 28 5.17 8.77 7.55
C ALA A 28 4.61 8.90 6.12
N LEU A 29 3.33 8.55 5.92
CA LEU A 29 2.65 8.64 4.62
C LEU A 29 2.20 10.08 4.28
N SER A 30 2.11 10.97 5.26
CA SER A 30 1.46 12.28 5.09
C SER A 30 2.17 13.23 4.13
N THR A 31 3.46 13.06 3.91
CA THR A 31 4.29 13.94 3.06
C THR A 31 4.48 13.40 1.64
N GLN A 32 4.03 12.18 1.37
CA GLN A 32 4.27 11.47 0.12
C GLN A 32 3.00 11.32 -0.72
N THR A 33 3.15 11.19 -2.03
CA THR A 33 2.07 10.66 -2.88
C THR A 33 1.88 9.18 -2.56
N LEU A 34 0.65 8.74 -2.32
CA LEU A 34 0.38 7.39 -1.86
C LEU A 34 -0.01 6.45 -3.01
N ALA A 35 0.67 5.33 -3.08
CA ALA A 35 0.31 4.19 -3.90
C ALA A 35 -0.21 3.05 -3.03
N LEU A 36 -1.43 2.60 -3.28
CA LEU A 36 -2.07 1.47 -2.63
C LEU A 36 -1.98 0.27 -3.57
N LEU A 37 -1.21 -0.72 -3.19
CA LEU A 37 -0.96 -1.90 -4.01
C LEU A 37 -1.48 -3.16 -3.30
N GLY A 38 -1.97 -4.12 -4.05
CA GLY A 38 -2.44 -5.38 -3.47
C GLY A 38 -2.86 -6.37 -4.53
N PRO A 39 -3.26 -7.59 -4.11
CA PRO A 39 -3.74 -8.60 -5.03
C PRO A 39 -5.06 -8.15 -5.69
N GLU A 40 -5.29 -8.63 -6.90
CA GLU A 40 -6.43 -8.24 -7.74
C GLU A 40 -7.78 -8.45 -7.04
N GLU A 41 -7.91 -9.52 -6.27
CA GLU A 41 -9.13 -9.79 -5.50
C GLU A 41 -9.44 -8.74 -4.41
N LEU A 42 -8.45 -7.97 -3.98
CA LEU A 42 -8.63 -6.83 -3.06
C LEU A 42 -8.87 -5.49 -3.76
N GLN A 43 -8.97 -5.46 -5.08
CA GLN A 43 -9.16 -4.21 -5.82
C GLN A 43 -10.34 -3.35 -5.32
N PRO A 44 -11.51 -3.91 -4.97
CA PRO A 44 -12.59 -3.11 -4.38
C PRO A 44 -12.21 -2.44 -3.06
N VAL A 45 -11.38 -3.11 -2.24
CA VAL A 45 -10.85 -2.55 -0.98
C VAL A 45 -9.88 -1.40 -1.27
N LEU A 46 -8.98 -1.59 -2.24
CA LEU A 46 -8.03 -0.54 -2.64
C LEU A 46 -8.76 0.70 -3.16
N ILE A 47 -9.78 0.52 -3.99
CA ILE A 47 -10.62 1.61 -4.52
C ILE A 47 -11.31 2.35 -3.37
N ARG A 48 -11.92 1.61 -2.44
CA ARG A 48 -12.59 2.21 -1.28
C ARG A 48 -11.61 3.01 -0.43
N PHE A 49 -10.45 2.45 -0.15
CA PHE A 49 -9.41 3.12 0.63
C PHE A 49 -8.91 4.40 -0.06
N LYS A 50 -8.61 4.32 -1.36
CA LYS A 50 -8.26 5.50 -2.17
C LYS A 50 -9.31 6.60 -2.05
N ASN A 51 -10.58 6.24 -2.21
CA ASN A 51 -11.68 7.21 -2.12
C ASN A 51 -11.76 7.88 -0.75
N GLN A 52 -11.56 7.11 0.34
CA GLN A 52 -11.52 7.67 1.69
C GLN A 52 -10.35 8.66 1.87
N ILE A 53 -9.19 8.36 1.30
CA ILE A 53 -8.04 9.28 1.33
C ILE A 53 -8.36 10.56 0.56
N ASN A 54 -8.92 10.45 -0.64
CA ASN A 54 -9.28 11.61 -1.44
C ASN A 54 -10.31 12.51 -0.72
N GLU A 55 -11.36 11.91 -0.16
CA GLU A 55 -12.47 12.65 0.47
C GLU A 55 -12.06 13.28 1.81
N ASN A 56 -11.33 12.55 2.65
CA ASN A 56 -11.08 12.97 4.03
C ASN A 56 -9.76 13.73 4.21
N SER A 57 -8.78 13.51 3.34
CA SER A 57 -7.49 14.19 3.44
C SER A 57 -7.23 15.20 2.31
N GLY A 58 -8.08 15.22 1.29
CA GLY A 58 -7.88 16.07 0.11
C GLY A 58 -6.63 15.71 -0.71
N ARG A 59 -6.11 14.49 -0.56
CA ARG A 59 -4.88 14.04 -1.19
C ARG A 59 -5.15 13.04 -2.30
N PHE A 60 -4.30 13.06 -3.32
CA PHE A 60 -4.32 12.03 -4.34
C PHE A 60 -3.69 10.72 -3.84
N ALA A 61 -4.32 9.62 -4.19
CA ALA A 61 -3.76 8.29 -4.06
C ALA A 61 -4.04 7.51 -5.35
N ARG A 62 -3.12 6.64 -5.74
CA ARG A 62 -3.32 5.72 -6.85
C ARG A 62 -3.44 4.28 -6.34
N ILE A 63 -3.96 3.41 -7.16
CA ILE A 63 -4.04 1.97 -6.88
C ILE A 63 -3.32 1.17 -7.95
N GLY A 64 -2.78 0.02 -7.56
CA GLY A 64 -2.23 -0.96 -8.46
C GLY A 64 -2.61 -2.37 -8.01
N ALA A 65 -3.04 -3.20 -8.95
CA ALA A 65 -3.42 -4.58 -8.68
C ALA A 65 -2.35 -5.56 -9.20
N VAL A 66 -1.94 -6.49 -8.34
CA VAL A 66 -1.02 -7.57 -8.70
C VAL A 66 -1.86 -8.79 -9.13
N PRO A 67 -1.60 -9.42 -10.28
CA PRO A 67 -0.40 -9.29 -11.12
C PRO A 67 -0.48 -8.27 -12.27
N GLU A 68 -1.60 -7.62 -12.52
CA GLU A 68 -1.78 -6.75 -13.68
C GLU A 68 -0.70 -5.67 -13.79
N MET A 69 -0.38 -4.99 -12.69
CA MET A 69 0.65 -3.96 -12.66
C MET A 69 2.05 -4.45 -13.02
N ASN A 70 2.30 -5.76 -12.96
CA ASN A 70 3.57 -6.35 -13.37
C ASN A 70 3.77 -6.38 -14.90
N HIS A 71 2.76 -6.02 -15.70
CA HIS A 71 2.88 -5.90 -17.14
C HIS A 71 3.35 -4.51 -17.59
N ASN A 72 3.20 -3.51 -16.75
CA ASN A 72 3.44 -2.10 -17.11
C ASN A 72 4.22 -1.34 -16.03
N GLU A 73 3.67 -1.17 -14.86
CA GLU A 73 4.25 -0.34 -13.80
C GLU A 73 5.60 -0.86 -13.30
N ILE A 74 5.83 -2.17 -13.32
CA ILE A 74 7.10 -2.77 -12.93
C ILE A 74 8.28 -2.28 -13.78
N VAL A 75 8.02 -1.83 -14.99
CA VAL A 75 9.03 -1.24 -15.88
C VAL A 75 9.62 0.03 -15.26
N ALA A 76 8.77 0.88 -14.71
CA ALA A 76 9.22 2.07 -13.99
C ALA A 76 10.03 1.73 -12.73
N TRP A 77 9.68 0.63 -12.07
CA TRP A 77 10.41 0.13 -10.90
C TRP A 77 11.79 -0.44 -11.26
N GLY A 78 11.90 -1.00 -12.46
CA GLY A 78 13.15 -1.62 -12.95
C GLY A 78 14.18 -0.65 -13.52
N GLY A 79 13.86 0.63 -13.62
CA GLY A 79 14.79 1.62 -14.16
C GLY A 79 14.97 1.58 -15.68
N ILE A 80 13.93 1.15 -16.40
CA ILE A 80 13.92 1.18 -17.87
C ILE A 80 13.40 2.53 -18.36
N GLY A 81 13.78 3.60 -17.70
CA GLY A 81 13.53 4.96 -18.16
C GLY A 81 14.60 5.41 -19.17
N ALA A 82 14.45 6.61 -19.70
CA ALA A 82 15.38 7.21 -20.67
C ALA A 82 16.83 7.25 -20.15
N ASP A 83 17.01 7.35 -18.84
CA ASP A 83 18.32 7.45 -18.19
C ASP A 83 18.78 6.12 -17.55
N GLY A 84 17.99 5.05 -17.65
CA GLY A 84 18.29 3.75 -17.08
C GLY A 84 18.21 3.68 -15.56
N ASP A 85 17.79 4.76 -14.91
CA ASP A 85 17.61 4.80 -13.46
C ASP A 85 16.17 4.46 -13.07
N PRO A 86 15.94 3.78 -11.92
CA PRO A 86 14.62 3.60 -11.37
C PRO A 86 13.91 4.95 -11.18
N ALA A 87 12.62 5.00 -11.51
CA ALA A 87 11.81 6.19 -11.26
C ALA A 87 11.73 6.44 -9.75
N ARG A 88 12.59 7.31 -9.27
CA ARG A 88 12.62 7.76 -7.87
C ARG A 88 11.63 8.90 -7.69
N GLU A 89 10.37 8.57 -7.77
CA GLU A 89 9.33 9.52 -7.39
C GLU A 89 9.19 9.55 -5.87
N GLU A 90 8.87 10.73 -5.35
CA GLU A 90 8.53 10.91 -3.94
C GLU A 90 7.16 10.28 -3.66
N GLN A 91 7.11 8.97 -3.60
CA GLN A 91 5.90 8.23 -3.31
C GLN A 91 6.11 7.24 -2.17
N ALA A 92 5.08 7.08 -1.36
CA ALA A 92 4.97 6.01 -0.40
C ALA A 92 4.13 4.88 -0.99
N VAL A 93 4.55 3.65 -0.76
CA VAL A 93 3.89 2.45 -1.26
C VAL A 93 3.35 1.64 -0.10
N LEU A 94 2.05 1.41 -0.10
CA LEU A 94 1.39 0.58 0.90
C LEU A 94 0.87 -0.70 0.23
N PHE A 95 1.50 -1.83 0.56
CA PHE A 95 1.05 -3.15 0.12
C PHE A 95 0.00 -3.69 1.08
N ILE A 96 -1.20 -3.91 0.59
CA ILE A 96 -2.31 -4.51 1.35
C ILE A 96 -2.43 -5.98 0.95
N THR A 97 -2.32 -6.86 1.94
CA THR A 97 -2.35 -8.31 1.75
C THR A 97 -3.37 -8.96 2.68
N TRP A 98 -3.62 -10.25 2.48
CA TRP A 98 -4.51 -11.04 3.32
C TRP A 98 -4.12 -12.52 3.29
N ASP A 99 -4.65 -13.34 4.17
CA ASP A 99 -4.29 -14.76 4.29
C ASP A 99 -4.59 -15.60 3.04
N GLY A 100 -5.65 -15.25 2.31
CA GLY A 100 -6.10 -15.98 1.12
C GLY A 100 -5.34 -15.68 -0.16
N ILE A 101 -4.30 -14.85 -0.13
CA ILE A 101 -3.49 -14.52 -1.31
C ILE A 101 -2.81 -15.78 -1.87
N SER A 102 -2.87 -15.97 -3.19
CA SER A 102 -2.23 -17.13 -3.82
C SER A 102 -0.69 -17.10 -3.64
N PRO A 103 -0.03 -18.26 -3.55
CA PRO A 103 1.43 -18.31 -3.38
C PRO A 103 2.20 -17.59 -4.47
N GLN A 104 1.73 -17.61 -5.72
CA GLN A 104 2.37 -16.93 -6.84
C GLN A 104 2.28 -15.40 -6.70
N VAL A 105 1.11 -14.90 -6.32
CA VAL A 105 0.91 -13.46 -6.10
C VAL A 105 1.68 -13.01 -4.86
N ARG A 106 1.71 -13.80 -3.80
CA ARG A 106 2.52 -13.53 -2.60
C ARG A 106 4.00 -13.34 -2.94
N LYS A 107 4.58 -14.25 -3.72
CA LYS A 107 5.98 -14.13 -4.18
C LYS A 107 6.23 -12.84 -4.95
N ARG A 108 5.28 -12.41 -5.80
CA ARG A 108 5.39 -11.15 -6.54
C ARG A 108 5.37 -9.94 -5.62
N VAL A 109 4.46 -9.93 -4.67
CA VAL A 109 4.36 -8.84 -3.67
C VAL A 109 5.63 -8.77 -2.83
N ASP A 110 6.12 -9.90 -2.34
CA ASP A 110 7.36 -9.95 -1.54
C ASP A 110 8.56 -9.45 -2.35
N TRP A 111 8.69 -9.88 -3.61
CA TRP A 111 9.73 -9.39 -4.51
C TRP A 111 9.63 -7.87 -4.75
N MET A 112 8.43 -7.36 -4.95
CA MET A 112 8.21 -5.93 -5.15
C MET A 112 8.58 -5.11 -3.91
N ILE A 113 8.30 -5.61 -2.71
CA ILE A 113 8.70 -4.95 -1.47
C ILE A 113 10.22 -4.89 -1.34
N GLU A 114 10.92 -5.97 -1.68
CA GLU A 114 12.38 -6.03 -1.61
C GLU A 114 13.08 -5.13 -2.64
N HIS A 115 12.43 -4.89 -3.78
CA HIS A 115 13.02 -4.16 -4.91
C HIS A 115 12.34 -2.81 -5.17
N THR A 116 11.56 -2.31 -4.22
CA THR A 116 10.91 -1.01 -4.38
C THR A 116 11.95 0.11 -4.50
N PRO A 117 11.75 1.05 -5.43
CA PRO A 117 12.66 2.19 -5.60
C PRO A 117 12.48 3.28 -4.55
N THR A 118 11.58 3.11 -3.61
CA THR A 118 11.31 4.05 -2.52
C THR A 118 11.69 3.48 -1.16
N ASP A 119 12.21 4.33 -0.28
CA ASP A 119 12.45 3.99 1.12
C ASP A 119 11.15 3.95 1.96
N PHE A 120 10.03 4.38 1.36
CA PHE A 120 8.72 4.48 2.00
C PHE A 120 7.80 3.36 1.52
N ALA A 121 8.11 2.12 1.88
CA ALA A 121 7.27 0.97 1.55
C ALA A 121 6.87 0.21 2.82
N TRP A 122 5.57 -0.11 2.92
CA TRP A 122 5.01 -0.88 4.03
C TRP A 122 4.11 -2.00 3.53
N LYS A 123 4.09 -3.07 4.29
CA LYS A 123 3.17 -4.18 4.10
C LYS A 123 2.17 -4.20 5.25
N VAL A 124 0.90 -4.18 4.91
CA VAL A 124 -0.22 -4.30 5.87
C VAL A 124 -0.96 -5.60 5.57
N HIS A 125 -1.30 -6.33 6.64
CA HIS A 125 -1.96 -7.63 6.56
C HIS A 125 -3.34 -7.58 7.19
#